data_0a22b04455ea3c7ef0f2a9e04ec40efc
#
_entry.id   0a22b04455ea3c7ef0f2a9e04ec40efc
#
_cell.length_a   1.000
_cell.length_b   1.000
_cell.length_c   1.000
_cell.angle_alpha   90.00
_cell.angle_beta   90.00
_cell.angle_gamma   90.00
#
_symmetry.space_group_name_H-M   'P 1'
#
loop_
_entity.id
_entity.type
_entity.pdbx_description
1 polymer ?
#
loop_
_entity_poly.entity_id
_entity_poly.type
_entity_poly.pdbx_seq_one_letter_code
_entity_poly.pdbx_strand_id
1 'polypeptide(L)'
;MKHVVITIGREYGSGGRLIAKQLSEELGITFYDKELITAVARKTGFSENFIRDSEHQRPTNSFLYDLYTAVQTPSVPDQVFIAQAKVIKEAASRESCVIVGRCADYILRDDPRRLSVFVHAPLDERVRRAREEYGVQEPNLESFVLRQDKARASYYNYFATGKWGQSREYDLCVNSHMGIAAAVAT
;
A
#
# COMPACT_ATOMS: atom_id res chain seq x y z
N MET A 1 -23.21 3.85 -12.86
CA MET A 1 -22.57 2.64 -12.25
C MET A 1 -22.20 2.96 -10.82
N LYS A 2 -22.35 2.02 -9.89
CA LYS A 2 -21.80 2.24 -8.53
C LYS A 2 -20.27 2.28 -8.64
N HIS A 3 -19.63 3.28 -8.06
CA HIS A 3 -18.17 3.34 -7.99
C HIS A 3 -17.64 2.12 -7.23
N VAL A 4 -16.54 1.53 -7.69
CA VAL A 4 -15.79 0.49 -7.01
C VAL A 4 -14.40 1.01 -6.64
N VAL A 5 -13.92 0.67 -5.46
CA VAL A 5 -12.57 1.05 -5.00
C VAL A 5 -11.81 -0.23 -4.65
N ILE A 6 -10.76 -0.52 -5.40
CA ILE A 6 -9.93 -1.72 -5.19
C ILE A 6 -8.63 -1.29 -4.51
N THR A 7 -8.37 -1.82 -3.33
CA THR A 7 -7.10 -1.56 -2.61
C THR A 7 -6.19 -2.77 -2.68
N ILE A 8 -4.93 -2.57 -3.05
CA ILE A 8 -3.96 -3.65 -3.25
C ILE A 8 -2.81 -3.56 -2.23
N GLY A 9 -2.90 -4.38 -1.17
CA GLY A 9 -1.78 -4.74 -0.32
C GLY A 9 -0.88 -5.76 -1.02
N ARG A 10 0.44 -5.76 -0.77
CA ARG A 10 1.33 -6.66 -1.52
C ARG A 10 2.68 -6.86 -0.84
N GLU A 11 3.23 -8.06 -0.98
CA GLU A 11 4.65 -8.34 -0.71
C GLU A 11 5.55 -7.69 -1.77
N TYR A 12 6.81 -7.42 -1.42
CA TYR A 12 7.80 -6.93 -2.38
C TYR A 12 8.15 -8.04 -3.37
N GLY A 13 8.18 -7.70 -4.65
CA GLY A 13 8.44 -8.68 -5.72
C GLY A 13 7.24 -9.56 -6.08
N SER A 14 6.10 -9.49 -5.41
CA SER A 14 4.91 -10.28 -5.74
C SER A 14 4.21 -9.86 -7.06
N GLY A 15 4.63 -8.77 -7.69
CA GLY A 15 3.93 -8.27 -8.89
C GLY A 15 2.62 -7.52 -8.61
N GLY A 16 2.26 -7.30 -7.35
CA GLY A 16 0.99 -6.65 -7.01
C GLY A 16 0.79 -5.27 -7.62
N ARG A 17 1.88 -4.51 -7.88
CA ARG A 17 1.80 -3.24 -8.61
C ARG A 17 1.48 -3.44 -10.10
N LEU A 18 2.01 -4.49 -10.71
CA LEU A 18 1.75 -4.83 -12.11
C LEU A 18 0.30 -5.29 -12.28
N ILE A 19 -0.17 -6.16 -11.38
CA ILE A 19 -1.57 -6.61 -11.31
C ILE A 19 -2.50 -5.40 -11.16
N ALA A 20 -2.22 -4.49 -10.23
CA ALA A 20 -3.02 -3.30 -9.99
C ALA A 20 -3.11 -2.40 -11.23
N LYS A 21 -1.98 -2.22 -11.95
CA LYS A 21 -1.93 -1.42 -13.17
C LYS A 21 -2.75 -2.08 -14.29
N GLN A 22 -2.51 -3.36 -14.56
CA GLN A 22 -3.24 -4.10 -15.60
C GLN A 22 -4.73 -4.13 -15.31
N LEU A 23 -5.12 -4.41 -14.05
CA LEU A 23 -6.52 -4.40 -13.62
C LEU A 23 -7.19 -3.04 -13.87
N SER A 24 -6.50 -1.93 -13.58
CA SER A 24 -7.02 -0.59 -13.81
C SER A 24 -7.23 -0.30 -15.30
N GLU A 25 -6.32 -0.78 -16.15
CA GLU A 25 -6.41 -0.66 -17.61
C GLU A 25 -7.58 -1.48 -18.17
N GLU A 26 -7.76 -2.73 -17.72
CA GLU A 26 -8.85 -3.61 -18.16
C GLU A 26 -10.23 -3.11 -17.71
N LEU A 27 -10.33 -2.54 -16.52
CA LEU A 27 -11.58 -1.98 -16.00
C LEU A 27 -11.83 -0.53 -16.45
N GLY A 28 -10.86 0.13 -17.07
CA GLY A 28 -10.97 1.54 -17.47
C GLY A 28 -11.13 2.50 -16.28
N ILE A 29 -10.49 2.20 -15.13
CA ILE A 29 -10.59 2.99 -13.90
C ILE A 29 -9.22 3.57 -13.51
N THR A 30 -9.23 4.60 -12.67
CA THR A 30 -8.02 5.35 -12.31
C THR A 30 -7.06 4.51 -11.45
N PHE A 31 -5.77 4.55 -11.78
CA PHE A 31 -4.70 3.90 -11.02
C PHE A 31 -3.97 4.91 -10.13
N TYR A 32 -3.94 4.66 -8.84
CA TYR A 32 -3.25 5.48 -7.85
C TYR A 32 -2.08 4.72 -7.20
N ASP A 33 -0.85 5.21 -7.43
CA ASP A 33 0.38 4.75 -6.78
C ASP A 33 1.28 5.95 -6.44
N LYS A 34 2.08 6.43 -7.40
CA LYS A 34 2.97 7.58 -7.19
C LYS A 34 2.19 8.91 -7.10
N GLU A 35 1.08 9.00 -7.80
CA GLU A 35 0.21 10.18 -7.84
C GLU A 35 -0.31 10.56 -6.46
N LEU A 36 -0.56 9.58 -5.59
CA LEU A 36 -0.93 9.83 -4.19
C LEU A 36 0.17 10.55 -3.42
N ILE A 37 1.45 10.16 -3.63
CA ILE A 37 2.59 10.83 -2.99
C ILE A 37 2.63 12.30 -3.39
N THR A 38 2.53 12.58 -4.69
CA THR A 38 2.53 13.94 -5.23
C THR A 38 1.36 14.76 -4.66
N ALA A 39 0.17 14.19 -4.58
CA ALA A 39 -1.00 14.86 -4.01
C ALA A 39 -0.84 15.17 -2.51
N VAL A 40 -0.24 14.25 -1.75
CA VAL A 40 0.08 14.45 -0.34
C VAL A 40 1.15 15.52 -0.17
N ALA A 41 2.22 15.50 -0.98
CA ALA A 41 3.26 16.52 -0.99
C ALA A 41 2.70 17.93 -1.20
N ARG A 42 1.81 18.10 -2.16
CA ARG A 42 1.14 19.38 -2.42
C ARG A 42 0.29 19.87 -1.24
N LYS A 43 -0.36 18.96 -0.51
CA LYS A 43 -1.23 19.31 0.63
C LYS A 43 -0.46 19.62 1.91
N THR A 44 0.69 19.00 2.12
CA THR A 44 1.50 19.11 3.34
C THR A 44 2.63 20.11 3.23
N GLY A 45 3.04 20.45 2.02
CA GLY A 45 4.27 21.22 1.76
C GLY A 45 5.56 20.39 1.95
N PHE A 46 5.48 19.11 2.30
CA PHE A 46 6.64 18.22 2.39
C PHE A 46 7.11 17.79 0.99
N SER A 47 8.42 17.55 0.83
CA SER A 47 8.94 16.98 -0.41
C SER A 47 8.48 15.52 -0.59
N GLU A 48 8.36 15.05 -1.84
CA GLU A 48 7.99 13.65 -2.13
C GLU A 48 8.98 12.65 -1.54
N ASN A 49 10.28 12.98 -1.53
CA ASN A 49 11.30 12.14 -0.92
C ASN A 49 11.08 12.01 0.59
N PHE A 50 10.79 13.12 1.26
CA PHE A 50 10.50 13.12 2.69
C PHE A 50 9.27 12.24 3.02
N ILE A 51 8.22 12.31 2.22
CA ILE A 51 7.03 11.46 2.38
C ILE A 51 7.39 9.97 2.22
N ARG A 52 8.19 9.62 1.22
CA ARG A 52 8.67 8.24 1.03
C ARG A 52 9.52 7.74 2.20
N ASP A 53 10.43 8.58 2.67
CA ASP A 53 11.32 8.23 3.79
C ASP A 53 10.55 8.06 5.09
N SER A 54 9.52 8.88 5.34
CA SER A 54 8.65 8.76 6.51
C SER A 54 7.92 7.43 6.60
N GLU A 55 7.66 6.76 5.47
CA GLU A 55 7.06 5.43 5.42
C GLU A 55 8.02 4.30 5.83
N HIS A 56 9.31 4.56 5.82
CA HIS A 56 10.36 3.64 6.25
C HIS A 56 10.83 3.91 7.68
N GLN A 57 10.47 5.05 8.25
CA GLN A 57 10.77 5.36 9.65
C GLN A 57 9.91 4.50 10.58
N ARG A 58 10.55 3.92 11.60
CA ARG A 58 9.84 3.13 12.63
C ARG A 58 9.25 4.08 13.66
N PRO A 59 7.93 4.19 13.76
CA PRO A 59 7.31 4.81 14.91
C PRO A 59 7.57 3.92 16.15
N THR A 60 7.84 4.52 17.28
CA THR A 60 8.21 3.81 18.53
C THR A 60 7.01 3.38 19.34
N ASN A 61 5.85 4.03 19.16
CA ASN A 61 4.62 3.78 19.91
C ASN A 61 3.43 3.54 18.96
N SER A 62 2.29 3.09 19.51
CA SER A 62 1.06 2.95 18.71
C SER A 62 0.46 4.32 18.38
N PHE A 63 0.09 4.55 17.13
CA PHE A 63 -0.59 5.78 16.68
C PHE A 63 -1.82 6.12 17.55
N LEU A 64 -2.62 5.13 17.93
CA LEU A 64 -3.78 5.34 18.80
C LEU A 64 -3.37 5.78 20.21
N TYR A 65 -2.25 5.29 20.74
CA TYR A 65 -1.72 5.71 22.02
C TYR A 65 -1.24 7.15 21.96
N ASP A 66 -0.48 7.50 20.91
CA ASP A 66 0.03 8.85 20.69
C ASP A 66 -1.12 9.85 20.47
N LEU A 67 -2.17 9.45 19.76
CA LEU A 67 -3.37 10.28 19.55
C LEU A 67 -4.16 10.51 20.85
N TYR A 68 -4.24 9.51 21.72
CA TYR A 68 -4.94 9.61 23.01
C TYR A 68 -4.15 10.42 24.06
N THR A 69 -2.82 10.36 24.01
CA THR A 69 -1.94 11.06 24.95
C THR A 69 -1.51 12.45 24.48
N ALA A 70 -1.82 12.79 23.21
CA ALA A 70 -1.32 14.01 22.58
C ALA A 70 -2.02 15.28 23.04
N VAL A 71 -1.47 15.85 24.07
CA VAL A 71 -1.46 17.32 24.28
C VAL A 71 -0.45 18.02 23.34
N GLN A 72 0.28 17.25 22.51
CA GLN A 72 1.34 17.72 21.62
C GLN A 72 0.95 17.54 20.15
N THR A 73 1.50 18.38 19.28
CA THR A 73 1.34 18.31 17.82
C THR A 73 1.69 16.90 17.31
N PRO A 74 0.87 16.30 16.42
CA PRO A 74 1.14 14.99 15.85
C PRO A 74 2.56 14.89 15.30
N SER A 75 3.21 13.73 15.45
CA SER A 75 4.52 13.51 14.88
C SER A 75 4.50 13.68 13.35
N VAL A 76 5.65 13.93 12.76
CA VAL A 76 5.70 14.15 11.30
C VAL A 76 5.16 12.93 10.52
N PRO A 77 5.50 11.66 10.85
CA PRO A 77 4.87 10.51 10.23
C PRO A 77 3.34 10.49 10.35
N ASP A 78 2.80 10.93 11.49
CA ASP A 78 1.35 10.99 11.70
C ASP A 78 0.69 12.05 10.83
N GLN A 79 1.32 13.22 10.69
CA GLN A 79 0.84 14.28 9.81
C GLN A 79 0.81 13.81 8.34
N VAL A 80 1.84 13.11 7.90
CA VAL A 80 1.89 12.50 6.55
C VAL A 80 0.78 11.48 6.39
N PHE A 81 0.57 10.59 7.36
CA PHE A 81 -0.51 9.59 7.30
C PHE A 81 -1.90 10.23 7.26
N ILE A 82 -2.16 11.25 8.10
CA ILE A 82 -3.43 11.99 8.10
C ILE A 82 -3.69 12.63 6.73
N ALA A 83 -2.66 13.25 6.14
CA ALA A 83 -2.77 13.84 4.80
C ALA A 83 -3.01 12.77 3.71
N GLN A 84 -2.32 11.63 3.79
CA GLN A 84 -2.56 10.48 2.90
C GLN A 84 -4.00 9.96 3.02
N ALA A 85 -4.48 9.79 4.24
CA ALA A 85 -5.85 9.32 4.48
C ALA A 85 -6.90 10.26 3.87
N LYS A 86 -6.68 11.57 3.95
CA LYS A 86 -7.55 12.57 3.32
C LYS A 86 -7.53 12.44 1.79
N VAL A 87 -6.35 12.34 1.17
CA VAL A 87 -6.21 12.19 -0.29
C VAL A 87 -6.85 10.89 -0.78
N ILE A 88 -6.64 9.78 -0.08
CA ILE A 88 -7.23 8.47 -0.41
C ILE A 88 -8.76 8.52 -0.35
N LYS A 89 -9.33 9.08 0.72
CA LYS A 89 -10.79 9.23 0.86
C LYS A 89 -11.38 10.14 -0.22
N GLU A 90 -10.72 11.24 -0.57
CA GLU A 90 -11.14 12.12 -1.66
C GLU A 90 -11.12 11.41 -3.02
N ALA A 91 -10.06 10.65 -3.34
CA ALA A 91 -9.97 9.86 -4.57
C ALA A 91 -11.12 8.84 -4.66
N ALA A 92 -11.30 8.03 -3.61
CA ALA A 92 -12.35 7.02 -3.51
C ALA A 92 -13.78 7.60 -3.60
N SER A 93 -13.98 8.85 -3.17
CA SER A 93 -15.30 9.48 -3.24
C SER A 93 -15.65 10.00 -4.63
N ARG A 94 -14.66 10.31 -5.47
CA ARG A 94 -14.85 10.91 -6.79
C ARG A 94 -15.11 9.92 -7.91
N GLU A 95 -14.41 8.76 -7.87
CA GLU A 95 -14.37 7.86 -9.00
C GLU A 95 -14.05 6.41 -8.60
N SER A 96 -14.30 5.47 -9.51
CA SER A 96 -13.79 4.12 -9.38
C SER A 96 -12.27 4.12 -9.55
N CYS A 97 -11.55 3.41 -8.69
CA CYS A 97 -10.09 3.43 -8.74
C CYS A 97 -9.43 2.20 -8.14
N VAL A 98 -8.18 1.95 -8.53
CA VAL A 98 -7.26 1.00 -7.92
C VAL A 98 -6.20 1.77 -7.14
N ILE A 99 -6.05 1.49 -5.86
CA ILE A 99 -5.09 2.17 -4.96
C ILE A 99 -4.08 1.14 -4.43
N VAL A 100 -2.77 1.43 -4.58
CA VAL A 100 -1.72 0.50 -4.19
C VAL A 100 -1.05 0.90 -2.87
N GLY A 101 -1.25 0.09 -1.84
CA GLY A 101 -0.62 0.23 -0.53
C GLY A 101 -1.15 1.40 0.31
N ARG A 102 -0.26 2.03 1.11
CA ARG A 102 -0.58 3.23 1.92
C ARG A 102 -1.66 3.01 2.98
N CYS A 103 -1.83 1.79 3.46
CA CYS A 103 -2.94 1.43 4.34
C CYS A 103 -4.32 1.80 3.76
N ALA A 104 -4.46 1.86 2.42
CA ALA A 104 -5.71 2.28 1.79
C ALA A 104 -6.86 1.34 2.16
N ASP A 105 -6.59 0.06 2.29
CA ASP A 105 -7.51 -0.97 2.79
C ASP A 105 -8.06 -0.63 4.17
N TYR A 106 -7.19 -0.20 5.09
CA TYR A 106 -7.57 0.21 6.45
C TYR A 106 -8.26 1.58 6.47
N ILE A 107 -7.75 2.55 5.71
CA ILE A 107 -8.31 3.90 5.62
C ILE A 107 -9.76 3.86 5.11
N LEU A 108 -10.05 2.95 4.17
CA LEU A 108 -11.35 2.79 3.54
C LEU A 108 -12.16 1.59 4.08
N ARG A 109 -11.80 1.05 5.26
CA ARG A 109 -12.44 -0.16 5.81
C ARG A 109 -13.96 -0.06 5.98
N ASP A 110 -14.46 1.14 6.20
CA ASP A 110 -15.88 1.41 6.37
C ASP A 110 -16.60 1.80 5.05
N ASP A 111 -15.90 1.82 3.91
CA ASP A 111 -16.48 2.12 2.61
C ASP A 111 -17.05 0.83 1.98
N PRO A 112 -18.37 0.72 1.80
CA PRO A 112 -19.00 -0.49 1.26
C PRO A 112 -18.67 -0.77 -0.22
N ARG A 113 -18.00 0.14 -0.89
CA ARG A 113 -17.56 0.02 -2.28
C ARG A 113 -16.14 -0.54 -2.39
N ARG A 114 -15.43 -0.67 -1.24
CA ARG A 114 -14.06 -1.16 -1.19
C ARG A 114 -14.02 -2.67 -1.40
N LEU A 115 -13.09 -3.10 -2.26
CA LEU A 115 -12.56 -4.47 -2.30
C LEU A 115 -11.09 -4.42 -1.89
N SER A 116 -10.73 -5.09 -0.81
CA SER A 116 -9.34 -5.18 -0.35
C SER A 116 -8.69 -6.48 -0.82
N VAL A 117 -7.58 -6.36 -1.53
CA VAL A 117 -6.84 -7.48 -2.09
C VAL A 117 -5.42 -7.49 -1.52
N PHE A 118 -4.91 -8.67 -1.16
CA PHE A 118 -3.50 -8.86 -0.82
C PHE A 118 -2.83 -9.78 -1.82
N VAL A 119 -1.73 -9.32 -2.43
CA VAL A 119 -0.97 -10.08 -3.42
C VAL A 119 0.33 -10.59 -2.80
N HIS A 120 0.52 -11.90 -2.84
CA HIS A 120 1.73 -12.58 -2.37
C HIS A 120 2.31 -13.52 -3.43
N ALA A 121 3.54 -13.99 -3.24
CA ALA A 121 4.16 -15.02 -4.07
C ALA A 121 5.26 -15.76 -3.29
N PRO A 122 5.69 -16.96 -3.73
CA PRO A 122 6.87 -17.62 -3.20
C PRO A 122 8.11 -16.72 -3.23
N LEU A 123 8.98 -16.85 -2.21
CA LEU A 123 10.12 -15.94 -2.04
C LEU A 123 11.09 -15.95 -3.22
N ASP A 124 11.36 -17.12 -3.77
CA ASP A 124 12.21 -17.32 -4.95
C ASP A 124 11.70 -16.56 -6.17
N GLU A 125 10.39 -16.61 -6.44
CA GLU A 125 9.74 -15.84 -7.49
C GLU A 125 9.85 -14.32 -7.25
N ARG A 126 9.70 -13.89 -6.02
CA ARG A 126 9.81 -12.47 -5.64
C ARG A 126 11.24 -11.96 -5.80
N VAL A 127 12.22 -12.78 -5.43
CA VAL A 127 13.66 -12.48 -5.62
C VAL A 127 14.00 -12.43 -7.12
N ARG A 128 13.53 -13.41 -7.90
CA ARG A 128 13.70 -13.43 -9.36
C ARG A 128 13.13 -12.14 -9.98
N ARG A 129 11.89 -11.79 -9.66
CA ARG A 129 11.24 -10.57 -10.19
C ARG A 129 11.95 -9.29 -9.75
N ALA A 130 12.44 -9.24 -8.52
CA ALA A 130 13.23 -8.10 -8.04
C ALA A 130 14.49 -7.88 -8.88
N ARG A 131 15.17 -8.97 -9.27
CA ARG A 131 16.38 -8.92 -10.12
C ARG A 131 16.06 -8.58 -11.55
N GLU A 132 15.17 -9.35 -12.18
CA GLU A 132 14.97 -9.36 -13.64
C GLU A 132 14.04 -8.25 -14.12
N GLU A 133 12.96 -7.97 -13.37
CA GLU A 133 11.94 -7.02 -13.78
C GLU A 133 12.11 -5.64 -13.13
N TYR A 134 12.60 -5.61 -11.86
CA TYR A 134 12.78 -4.33 -11.15
C TYR A 134 14.22 -3.81 -11.20
N GLY A 135 15.19 -4.60 -11.73
CA GLY A 135 16.57 -4.20 -11.89
C GLY A 135 17.33 -3.96 -10.56
N VAL A 136 16.89 -4.59 -9.48
CA VAL A 136 17.52 -4.43 -8.16
C VAL A 136 18.89 -5.10 -8.15
N GLN A 137 19.94 -4.32 -7.83
CA GLN A 137 21.32 -4.78 -7.78
C GLN A 137 21.85 -4.80 -6.34
N GLU A 138 21.24 -5.63 -5.50
CA GLU A 138 21.66 -5.84 -4.12
C GLU A 138 22.48 -7.14 -3.99
N PRO A 139 23.57 -7.17 -3.21
CA PRO A 139 24.38 -8.39 -3.02
C PRO A 139 23.57 -9.55 -2.45
N ASN A 140 22.62 -9.26 -1.57
CA ASN A 140 21.72 -10.24 -0.97
C ASN A 140 20.26 -9.82 -1.22
N LEU A 141 19.73 -10.22 -2.38
CA LEU A 141 18.37 -9.89 -2.82
C LEU A 141 17.29 -10.46 -1.91
N GLU A 142 17.48 -11.67 -1.36
CA GLU A 142 16.52 -12.27 -0.44
C GLU A 142 16.36 -11.42 0.81
N SER A 143 17.47 -11.08 1.45
CA SER A 143 17.45 -10.18 2.61
C SER A 143 16.87 -8.81 2.27
N PHE A 144 17.12 -8.29 1.06
CA PHE A 144 16.53 -7.03 0.61
C PHE A 144 15.01 -7.14 0.51
N VAL A 145 14.49 -8.16 -0.18
CA VAL A 145 13.05 -8.40 -0.34
C VAL A 145 12.36 -8.50 1.03
N LEU A 146 12.92 -9.28 1.94
CA LEU A 146 12.38 -9.43 3.30
C LEU A 146 12.43 -8.13 4.11
N ARG A 147 13.48 -7.31 3.95
CA ARG A 147 13.54 -5.98 4.58
C ARG A 147 12.45 -5.04 4.09
N GLN A 148 12.15 -5.07 2.78
CA GLN A 148 11.06 -4.27 2.21
C GLN A 148 9.70 -4.66 2.80
N ASP A 149 9.45 -5.96 2.95
CA ASP A 149 8.21 -6.45 3.57
C ASP A 149 8.12 -6.08 5.05
N LYS A 150 9.23 -6.18 5.77
CA LYS A 150 9.30 -5.77 7.19
C LYS A 150 9.02 -4.27 7.36
N ALA A 151 9.51 -3.43 6.46
CA ALA A 151 9.22 -1.99 6.47
C ALA A 151 7.72 -1.74 6.24
N ARG A 152 7.11 -2.41 5.25
CA ARG A 152 5.66 -2.31 4.97
C ARG A 152 4.81 -2.80 6.14
N ALA A 153 5.17 -3.96 6.71
CA ALA A 153 4.49 -4.50 7.88
C ALA A 153 4.58 -3.55 9.08
N SER A 154 5.76 -2.97 9.33
CA SER A 154 5.96 -2.02 10.44
C SER A 154 5.10 -0.78 10.25
N TYR A 155 5.05 -0.22 9.05
CA TYR A 155 4.21 0.93 8.72
C TYR A 155 2.73 0.61 8.91
N TYR A 156 2.26 -0.49 8.30
CA TYR A 156 0.86 -0.90 8.40
C TYR A 156 0.43 -1.15 9.84
N ASN A 157 1.19 -1.97 10.57
CA ASN A 157 0.87 -2.37 11.94
C ASN A 157 0.92 -1.20 12.95
N TYR A 158 1.56 -0.10 12.59
CA TYR A 158 1.53 1.12 13.41
C TYR A 158 0.21 1.88 13.24
N PHE A 159 -0.27 2.05 12.00
CA PHE A 159 -1.45 2.86 11.71
C PHE A 159 -2.75 2.07 11.71
N ALA A 160 -2.71 0.76 11.45
CA ALA A 160 -3.88 -0.12 11.40
C ALA A 160 -4.02 -0.98 12.66
N THR A 161 -5.25 -1.35 12.99
CA THR A 161 -5.54 -2.28 14.10
C THR A 161 -5.31 -3.75 13.71
N GLY A 162 -5.29 -4.06 12.41
CA GLY A 162 -5.02 -5.38 11.84
C GLY A 162 -3.52 -5.64 11.68
N LYS A 163 -3.19 -6.82 11.16
CA LYS A 163 -1.80 -7.20 10.87
C LYS A 163 -1.60 -7.33 9.37
N TRP A 164 -0.58 -6.68 8.85
CA TRP A 164 -0.22 -6.74 7.45
C TRP A 164 0.01 -8.17 6.96
N GLY A 165 -0.61 -8.50 5.81
CA GLY A 165 -0.46 -9.81 5.15
C GLY A 165 -1.25 -10.95 5.77
N GLN A 166 -2.01 -10.73 6.85
CA GLN A 166 -2.90 -11.76 7.39
C GLN A 166 -4.17 -11.85 6.54
N SER A 167 -4.47 -13.04 6.01
CA SER A 167 -5.57 -13.28 5.07
C SER A 167 -6.94 -12.79 5.56
N ARG A 168 -7.20 -12.84 6.85
CA ARG A 168 -8.47 -12.37 7.45
C ARG A 168 -8.67 -10.85 7.41
N GLU A 169 -7.64 -10.10 7.12
CA GLU A 169 -7.70 -8.63 7.03
C GLU A 169 -8.07 -8.15 5.61
N TYR A 170 -8.17 -9.08 4.66
CA TYR A 170 -8.44 -8.79 3.24
C TYR A 170 -9.64 -9.59 2.73
N ASP A 171 -10.36 -9.00 1.79
CA ASP A 171 -11.49 -9.68 1.14
C ASP A 171 -11.00 -10.78 0.18
N LEU A 172 -9.79 -10.60 -0.42
CA LEU A 172 -9.16 -11.54 -1.32
C LEU A 172 -7.65 -11.60 -1.11
N CYS A 173 -7.08 -12.80 -1.09
CA CYS A 173 -5.64 -13.03 -1.14
C CYS A 173 -5.28 -13.78 -2.42
N VAL A 174 -4.38 -13.21 -3.23
CA VAL A 174 -4.01 -13.75 -4.55
C VAL A 174 -2.53 -14.16 -4.54
N ASN A 175 -2.28 -15.44 -4.89
CA ASN A 175 -0.93 -15.91 -5.14
C ASN A 175 -0.55 -15.68 -6.60
N SER A 176 0.30 -14.69 -6.87
CA SER A 176 0.70 -14.33 -8.23
C SER A 176 1.67 -15.31 -8.90
N HIS A 177 2.02 -16.43 -8.24
CA HIS A 177 2.76 -17.54 -8.87
C HIS A 177 2.00 -18.11 -10.09
N MET A 178 0.68 -18.02 -10.09
CA MET A 178 -0.15 -18.43 -11.24
C MET A 178 0.05 -17.56 -12.50
N GLY A 179 0.85 -16.50 -12.41
CA GLY A 179 1.06 -15.51 -13.47
C GLY A 179 0.24 -14.24 -13.28
N ILE A 180 0.75 -13.11 -13.79
CA ILE A 180 0.11 -11.80 -13.62
C ILE A 180 -1.26 -11.76 -14.28
N ALA A 181 -1.40 -12.22 -15.53
CA ALA A 181 -2.66 -12.22 -16.24
C ALA A 181 -3.74 -13.08 -15.54
N ALA A 182 -3.38 -14.27 -15.06
CA ALA A 182 -4.28 -15.12 -14.30
C ALA A 182 -4.72 -14.47 -12.97
N ALA A 183 -3.79 -13.80 -12.28
CA ALA A 183 -4.07 -13.09 -11.05
C ALA A 183 -4.97 -11.85 -11.25
N VAL A 184 -4.94 -11.23 -12.42
CA VAL A 184 -5.87 -10.12 -12.78
C VAL A 184 -7.27 -10.64 -13.05
N ALA A 185 -7.38 -11.83 -13.67
CA ALA A 185 -8.68 -12.45 -14.02
C ALA A 185 -9.42 -13.07 -12.81
N THR A 186 -8.77 -13.17 -11.64
CA THR A 186 -9.36 -13.69 -10.40
C THR A 186 -10.27 -12.67 -9.74
#